data_ed8e223b4dffd0433d73fc680307e357
#
_entry.id   ed8e223b4dffd0433d73fc680307e357
#
_cell.length_a   1.000
_cell.length_b   1.000
_cell.length_c   1.000
_cell.angle_alpha   90.00
_cell.angle_beta   90.00
_cell.angle_gamma   90.00
#
_symmetry.space_group_name_H-M   'P 1'
#
loop_
_entity.id
_entity.type
_entity.pdbx_description
1 polymer ?
#
loop_
_entity_poly.entity_id
_entity_poly.type
_entity_poly.pdbx_seq_one_letter_code
_entity_poly.pdbx_strand_id
1 'polypeptide(L)' 'MRAQVGDELTVKGRHQGDQERHGEIIQVDGPEGAPPYLVRWRDGHDSLFFPSSDSEITHHSAS' A
#
# COMPACT_ATOMS: atom_id res chain seq x y z
N MET A 1 3.40 9.21 -6.94
CA MET A 1 3.04 7.79 -6.87
C MET A 1 1.55 7.66 -7.11
N ARG A 2 1.16 6.69 -7.89
CA ARG A 2 -0.24 6.47 -8.21
C ARG A 2 -0.65 5.07 -7.82
N ALA A 3 -1.85 4.95 -7.29
CA ALA A 3 -2.42 3.66 -6.95
C ALA A 3 -3.93 3.68 -7.15
N GLN A 4 -4.50 2.49 -7.22
CA GLN A 4 -5.94 2.30 -7.36
C GLN A 4 -6.42 1.32 -6.30
N VAL A 5 -7.70 1.40 -6.01
CA VAL A 5 -8.33 0.41 -5.15
C VAL A 5 -8.12 -0.97 -5.75
N GLY A 6 -7.66 -1.90 -4.92
CA GLY A 6 -7.32 -3.26 -5.35
C GLY A 6 -5.85 -3.49 -5.58
N ASP A 7 -5.04 -2.44 -5.62
CA ASP A 7 -3.61 -2.61 -5.75
C ASP A 7 -3.01 -3.14 -4.46
N GLU A 8 -1.91 -3.87 -4.58
CA GLU A 8 -1.20 -4.38 -3.43
C GLU A 8 -0.07 -3.43 -3.03
N LEU A 9 0.02 -3.17 -1.74
CA LEU A 9 1.09 -2.39 -1.18
C LEU A 9 2.05 -3.31 -0.44
N THR A 10 3.34 -3.16 -0.73
CA THR A 10 4.40 -3.86 -0.03
C THR A 10 5.32 -2.84 0.63
N VAL A 11 5.50 -2.95 1.93
CA VAL A 11 6.43 -2.11 2.68
C VAL A 11 7.62 -2.97 3.07
N LYS A 12 8.79 -2.60 2.58
CA LYS A 12 10.02 -3.34 2.88
C LYS A 12 10.57 -2.90 4.22
N GLY A 13 11.16 -3.85 4.93
CA GLY A 13 11.82 -3.54 6.18
C GLY A 13 13.06 -2.70 5.95
N ARG A 14 13.35 -1.82 6.89
CA ARG A 14 14.53 -0.95 6.82
C ARG A 14 15.79 -1.60 7.35
N HIS A 15 15.63 -2.62 8.16
CA HIS A 15 16.74 -3.31 8.81
C HIS A 15 16.78 -4.74 8.36
N GLN A 16 17.96 -5.29 8.35
CA GLN A 16 18.13 -6.69 8.04
C GLN A 16 17.33 -7.54 9.04
N GLY A 17 16.52 -8.44 8.53
CA GLY A 17 15.67 -9.26 9.37
C GLY A 17 14.26 -8.74 9.56
N ASP A 18 13.98 -7.50 9.17
CA ASP A 18 12.62 -6.99 9.21
C ASP A 18 11.77 -7.69 8.15
N GLN A 19 10.55 -8.01 8.53
CA GLN A 19 9.63 -8.64 7.61
C GLN A 19 8.94 -7.60 6.75
N GLU A 20 8.70 -7.95 5.51
CA GLU A 20 7.88 -7.13 4.63
C GLU A 20 6.43 -7.14 5.12
N ARG A 21 5.79 -6.01 4.98
CA ARG A 21 4.35 -5.89 5.27
C ARG A 21 3.60 -5.79 3.96
N HIS A 22 2.49 -6.49 3.88
CA HIS A 22 1.66 -6.49 2.68
C HIS A 22 0.25 -6.06 3.05
N GLY A 23 -0.33 -5.25 2.19
CA GLY A 23 -1.70 -4.81 2.37
C GLY A 23 -2.37 -4.56 1.04
N GLU A 24 -3.68 -4.40 1.09
CA GLU A 24 -4.48 -4.06 -0.08
C GLU A 24 -4.98 -2.63 0.06
N ILE A 25 -4.86 -1.87 -1.01
CA ILE A 25 -5.40 -0.51 -1.04
C ILE A 25 -6.90 -0.61 -1.23
N ILE A 26 -7.65 -0.13 -0.24
CA ILE A 26 -9.11 -0.20 -0.26
C ILE A 26 -9.74 1.18 -0.48
N GLN A 27 -8.95 2.24 -0.38
CA GLN A 27 -9.43 3.58 -0.66
C GLN A 27 -8.24 4.47 -1.00
N VAL A 28 -8.44 5.37 -1.96
CA VAL A 28 -7.44 6.35 -2.35
C VAL A 28 -8.01 7.72 -2.04
N ASP A 29 -7.36 8.43 -1.13
CA ASP A 29 -7.87 9.72 -0.64
C ASP A 29 -7.31 10.92 -1.39
N GLY A 30 -6.17 10.76 -2.06
CA GLY A 30 -5.58 11.84 -2.83
C GLY A 30 -6.11 11.88 -4.25
N PRO A 31 -5.92 13.00 -4.95
CA PRO A 31 -6.35 13.13 -6.33
C PRO A 31 -5.50 12.27 -7.27
N GLU A 32 -6.14 11.71 -8.30
CA GLU A 32 -5.46 11.02 -9.39
C GLU A 32 -4.58 9.86 -8.93
N GLY A 33 -5.02 9.14 -7.90
CA GLY A 33 -4.25 8.01 -7.38
C GLY A 33 -3.16 8.39 -6.41
N ALA A 34 -3.17 9.62 -5.92
CA ALA A 34 -2.16 10.09 -4.98
C ALA A 34 -2.48 9.66 -3.54
N PRO A 35 -1.45 9.57 -2.67
CA PRO A 35 -1.70 9.28 -1.27
C PRO A 35 -2.43 10.43 -0.58
N PRO A 36 -2.99 10.19 0.61
CA PRO A 36 -2.86 8.97 1.39
C PRO A 36 -3.76 7.85 0.90
N TYR A 37 -3.39 6.64 1.26
CA TYR A 37 -4.18 5.46 0.92
C TYR A 37 -4.72 4.82 2.19
N LEU A 38 -5.93 4.32 2.13
CA LEU A 38 -6.43 3.46 3.19
C LEU A 38 -6.06 2.03 2.81
N VAL A 39 -5.31 1.39 3.68
CA VAL A 39 -4.73 0.07 3.40
C VAL A 39 -5.27 -0.92 4.42
N ARG A 40 -5.72 -2.06 3.92
CA ARG A 40 -6.06 -3.20 4.77
C ARG A 40 -4.88 -4.16 4.79
N TRP A 41 -4.26 -4.25 5.95
CA TRP A 41 -3.11 -5.12 6.13
C TRP A 41 -3.54 -6.57 6.30
N ARG A 42 -2.61 -7.49 6.14
CA ARG A 42 -2.92 -8.91 6.22
C ARG A 42 -3.49 -9.35 7.56
N ASP A 43 -3.16 -8.64 8.61
CA ASP A 43 -3.69 -8.95 9.95
C ASP A 43 -5.13 -8.48 10.13
N GLY A 44 -5.70 -7.84 9.14
CA GLY A 44 -7.07 -7.37 9.18
C GLY A 44 -7.25 -5.94 9.67
N HIS A 45 -6.18 -5.23 9.95
CA HIS A 45 -6.25 -3.83 10.35
C HIS A 45 -6.26 -2.91 9.16
N ASP A 46 -7.09 -1.87 9.24
CA ASP A 46 -7.12 -0.81 8.23
C ASP A 46 -6.43 0.42 8.79
N SER A 47 -5.59 1.05 8.00
CA SER A 47 -4.95 2.29 8.43
C SER A 47 -4.60 3.15 7.23
N LEU A 48 -4.51 4.47 7.47
CA LEU A 48 -4.02 5.38 6.45
C LEU A 48 -2.52 5.21 6.33
N PHE A 49 -2.05 5.25 5.10
CA PHE A 49 -0.64 5.05 4.81
C PHE A 49 -0.14 6.11 3.83
N PHE A 50 1.02 6.66 4.15
CA PHE A 50 1.72 7.61 3.29
C PHE A 50 2.96 6.88 2.76
N PRO A 51 2.96 6.44 1.50
CA PRO A 51 4.10 5.69 0.96
C PRO A 51 5.39 6.49 1.00
N SER A 52 6.48 5.77 1.23
CA SER A 52 7.81 6.33 1.22
C SER A 52 8.66 5.52 0.25
N SER A 53 9.95 5.81 0.20
CA SER A 53 10.87 5.08 -0.67
C SER A 53 10.98 3.60 -0.35
N ASP A 54 10.53 3.20 0.85
CA ASP A 54 10.54 1.79 1.26
C ASP A 54 9.31 1.03 0.77
N SER A 55 8.42 1.68 0.06
CA SER A 55 7.13 1.10 -0.33
C SER A 55 7.10 0.83 -1.82
N GLU A 56 6.44 -0.26 -2.19
CA GLU A 56 6.19 -0.60 -3.58
C GLU A 56 4.72 -0.88 -3.77
N ILE A 57 4.20 -0.44 -4.89
CA ILE A 57 2.81 -0.71 -5.26
C ILE A 57 2.81 -1.63 -6.47
N THR A 58 2.13 -2.74 -6.33
CA THR A 58 1.92 -3.69 -7.41
C THR A 58 0.50 -3.51 -7.92
N HIS A 59 0.40 -3.13 -9.18
CA HIS A 59 -0.89 -2.93 -9.79
C HIS A 59 -1.45 -4.28 -10.23
N HIS A 60 -2.61 -4.61 -9.67
CA HIS A 60 -3.34 -5.77 -10.12
C HIS A 60 -4.35 -5.30 -11.14
N SER A 61 -4.08 -5.59 -12.40
CA SER A 61 -5.06 -5.26 -13.41
C SER A 61 -6.30 -6.10 -13.16
N ALA A 62 -7.40 -5.44 -12.94
CA ALA A 62 -8.68 -6.09 -12.81
C ALA A 62 -9.10 -6.55 -14.20
N SER A 63 -8.70 -7.69 -14.55
CA SER A 63 -9.12 -8.25 -15.83
C SER A 63 -10.26 -9.20 -15.63
#